data_75ccf465b7df287cd55cccd03ee8d832
#
_entry.id   75ccf465b7df287cd55cccd03ee8d832
#
_cell.length_a   1.000
_cell.length_b   1.000
_cell.length_c   1.000
_cell.angle_alpha   90.00
_cell.angle_beta   90.00
_cell.angle_gamma   90.00
#
_symmetry.space_group_name_H-M   'P 1'
#
loop_
_entity.id
_entity.type
_entity.pdbx_description
1 polymer ?
#
loop_
_entity_poly.entity_id
_entity_poly.type
_entity_poly.pdbx_seq_one_letter_code
_entity_poly.pdbx_strand_id
1 'polypeptide(L)'
;MTALRKDLIREIKNSKNRFLSIAILIALAVAFLSGLKATAPDMKNTGDEYLDKQQLMDIQVLSTLGLTKDDIKALGTQDNIERAVGAYCIDAWAGDLVAKAYSITDGMNLLTVTSGRMPESPDECIVDKNLLEKMKISVGDSIT
;
A
#
# COMPACT_ATOMS: atom_id res chain seq x y z
N MET A 1 8.83 -46.08 35.24
CA MET A 1 8.06 -45.97 33.99
C MET A 1 6.98 -47.04 34.05
N THR A 2 5.71 -46.63 33.98
CA THR A 2 4.55 -47.54 34.01
C THR A 2 4.53 -48.41 32.76
N ALA A 3 4.14 -49.69 32.91
CA ALA A 3 4.08 -50.71 31.85
C ALA A 3 3.39 -50.14 30.58
N LEU A 4 2.34 -49.38 30.77
CA LEU A 4 1.56 -48.71 29.73
C LEU A 4 2.40 -47.75 28.83
N ARG A 5 3.36 -47.04 29.41
CA ARG A 5 4.27 -46.14 28.62
C ARG A 5 5.26 -46.95 27.77
N LYS A 6 5.73 -48.10 28.26
CA LYS A 6 6.61 -48.97 27.49
C LYS A 6 5.90 -49.58 26.28
N ASP A 7 4.66 -50.02 26.47
CA ASP A 7 3.86 -50.59 25.39
C ASP A 7 3.50 -49.57 24.32
N LEU A 8 3.11 -48.35 24.72
CA LEU A 8 2.81 -47.23 23.80
C LEU A 8 4.03 -46.86 22.94
N ILE A 9 5.22 -46.77 23.55
CA ILE A 9 6.46 -46.47 22.82
C ILE A 9 6.82 -47.59 21.84
N ARG A 10 6.57 -48.84 22.24
CA ARG A 10 6.83 -50.04 21.42
C ARG A 10 5.89 -50.10 20.22
N GLU A 11 4.62 -49.75 20.39
CA GLU A 11 3.63 -49.71 19.32
C GLU A 11 3.88 -48.56 18.31
N ILE A 12 4.25 -47.36 18.80
CA ILE A 12 4.70 -46.26 17.96
C ILE A 12 5.93 -46.67 17.14
N LYS A 13 6.88 -47.37 17.74
CA LYS A 13 8.10 -47.81 17.09
C LYS A 13 7.87 -48.86 16.01
N ASN A 14 6.86 -49.72 16.20
CA ASN A 14 6.48 -50.74 15.22
C ASN A 14 5.62 -50.16 14.06
N SER A 15 4.88 -49.09 14.31
CA SER A 15 3.99 -48.44 13.32
C SER A 15 4.46 -47.04 12.92
N LYS A 16 5.78 -46.82 12.86
CA LYS A 16 6.40 -45.49 12.61
C LYS A 16 5.79 -44.75 11.42
N ASN A 17 5.64 -45.44 10.30
CA ASN A 17 5.17 -44.79 9.04
C ASN A 17 3.72 -44.33 9.15
N ARG A 18 2.87 -45.11 9.83
CA ARG A 18 1.46 -44.74 10.06
C ARG A 18 1.36 -43.55 11.02
N PHE A 19 2.15 -43.59 12.10
CA PHE A 19 2.19 -42.50 13.08
C PHE A 19 2.73 -41.22 12.45
N LEU A 20 3.80 -41.32 11.67
CA LEU A 20 4.41 -40.20 10.99
C LEU A 20 3.46 -39.56 9.95
N SER A 21 2.73 -40.37 9.19
CA SER A 21 1.74 -39.86 8.23
C SER A 21 0.63 -39.05 8.90
N ILE A 22 0.11 -39.56 10.02
CA ILE A 22 -0.93 -38.86 10.80
C ILE A 22 -0.37 -37.54 11.39
N ALA A 23 0.84 -37.59 11.96
CA ALA A 23 1.50 -36.42 12.53
C ALA A 23 1.76 -35.35 11.49
N ILE A 24 2.23 -35.72 10.31
CA ILE A 24 2.44 -34.78 9.18
C ILE A 24 1.10 -34.17 8.73
N LEU A 25 0.05 -34.97 8.61
CA LEU A 25 -1.27 -34.47 8.19
C LEU A 25 -1.83 -33.47 9.19
N ILE A 26 -1.70 -33.73 10.49
CA ILE A 26 -2.12 -32.77 11.54
C ILE A 26 -1.25 -31.53 11.52
N ALA A 27 0.07 -31.68 11.35
CA ALA A 27 0.98 -30.53 11.27
C ALA A 27 0.67 -29.63 10.08
N LEU A 28 0.38 -30.21 8.91
CA LEU A 28 -0.03 -29.48 7.72
C LEU A 28 -1.36 -28.73 7.93
N ALA A 29 -2.35 -29.38 8.54
CA ALA A 29 -3.63 -28.76 8.82
C ALA A 29 -3.49 -27.55 9.77
N VAL A 30 -2.69 -27.70 10.83
CA VAL A 30 -2.43 -26.62 11.79
C VAL A 30 -1.63 -25.48 11.13
N ALA A 31 -0.59 -25.82 10.37
CA ALA A 31 0.23 -24.83 9.66
C ALA A 31 -0.61 -24.02 8.67
N PHE A 32 -1.46 -24.69 7.89
CA PHE A 32 -2.35 -24.03 6.94
C PHE A 32 -3.34 -23.09 7.64
N LEU A 33 -4.00 -23.55 8.68
CA LEU A 33 -4.95 -22.73 9.44
C LEU A 33 -4.28 -21.52 10.11
N SER A 34 -3.09 -21.71 10.67
CA SER A 34 -2.31 -20.64 11.28
C SER A 34 -1.85 -19.60 10.24
N GLY A 35 -1.38 -20.08 9.09
CA GLY A 35 -0.99 -19.20 7.98
C GLY A 35 -2.16 -18.33 7.47
N LEU A 36 -3.33 -18.94 7.26
CA LEU A 36 -4.52 -18.19 6.85
C LEU A 36 -4.93 -17.12 7.88
N LYS A 37 -4.87 -17.47 9.17
CA LYS A 37 -5.21 -16.50 10.23
C LYS A 37 -4.21 -15.36 10.36
N ALA A 38 -2.94 -15.59 10.07
CA ALA A 38 -1.90 -14.57 10.13
C ALA A 38 -1.97 -13.61 8.93
N THR A 39 -2.45 -14.06 7.76
CA THR A 39 -2.45 -13.26 6.54
C THR A 39 -3.27 -11.96 6.66
N ALA A 40 -4.46 -12.02 7.26
CA ALA A 40 -5.34 -10.84 7.35
C ALA A 40 -4.75 -9.70 8.21
N PRO A 41 -4.25 -9.94 9.43
CA PRO A 41 -3.60 -8.88 10.21
C PRO A 41 -2.32 -8.38 9.57
N ASP A 42 -1.51 -9.25 8.94
CA ASP A 42 -0.28 -8.83 8.28
C ASP A 42 -0.56 -7.92 7.07
N MET A 43 -1.56 -8.25 6.26
CA MET A 43 -1.99 -7.39 5.15
C MET A 43 -2.49 -6.03 5.64
N LYS A 44 -3.27 -6.01 6.72
CA LYS A 44 -3.75 -4.77 7.31
C LYS A 44 -2.61 -3.91 7.82
N ASN A 45 -1.72 -4.48 8.61
CA ASN A 45 -0.58 -3.76 9.18
C ASN A 45 0.34 -3.21 8.07
N THR A 46 0.61 -4.01 7.03
CA THR A 46 1.42 -3.56 5.87
C THR A 46 0.73 -2.44 5.11
N GLY A 47 -0.60 -2.52 4.96
CA GLY A 47 -1.40 -1.45 4.35
C GLY A 47 -1.35 -0.16 5.17
N ASP A 48 -1.63 -0.24 6.46
CA ASP A 48 -1.59 0.90 7.37
C ASP A 48 -0.19 1.54 7.40
N GLU A 49 0.87 0.73 7.53
CA GLU A 49 2.26 1.23 7.48
C GLU A 49 2.60 1.93 6.15
N TYR A 50 2.10 1.41 5.03
CA TYR A 50 2.29 2.05 3.74
C TYR A 50 1.57 3.39 3.64
N LEU A 51 0.32 3.47 4.08
CA LEU A 51 -0.48 4.70 4.05
C LEU A 51 0.13 5.77 4.95
N ASP A 52 0.54 5.41 6.17
CA ASP A 52 1.21 6.29 7.11
C ASP A 52 2.54 6.80 6.56
N LYS A 53 3.35 5.93 5.98
CA LYS A 53 4.64 6.28 5.40
C LYS A 53 4.52 7.22 4.21
N GLN A 54 3.47 7.08 3.41
CA GLN A 54 3.19 7.98 2.29
C GLN A 54 2.42 9.22 2.72
N GLN A 55 2.10 9.38 4.01
CA GLN A 55 1.32 10.52 4.52
C GLN A 55 0.05 10.75 3.70
N LEU A 56 -0.66 9.65 3.40
CA LEU A 56 -1.84 9.73 2.55
C LEU A 56 -2.94 10.53 3.25
N MET A 57 -3.60 11.42 2.51
CA MET A 57 -4.71 12.21 3.04
C MET A 57 -5.89 11.32 3.46
N ASP A 58 -6.48 11.59 4.61
CA ASP A 58 -7.73 10.93 5.06
C ASP A 58 -8.96 11.55 4.40
N ILE A 59 -8.94 12.87 4.19
CA ILE A 59 -10.08 13.62 3.67
C ILE A 59 -9.64 14.56 2.55
N GLN A 60 -10.37 14.53 1.44
CA GLN A 60 -10.23 15.49 0.36
C GLN A 60 -11.47 16.40 0.31
N VAL A 61 -11.25 17.71 0.39
CA VAL A 61 -12.30 18.73 0.24
C VAL A 61 -12.18 19.37 -1.13
N LEU A 62 -13.23 19.28 -1.94
CA LEU A 62 -13.30 19.89 -3.27
C LEU A 62 -14.29 21.03 -3.27
N SER A 63 -13.92 22.14 -3.91
CA SER A 63 -14.80 23.29 -4.12
C SER A 63 -14.82 23.67 -5.60
N THR A 64 -15.99 23.86 -6.16
CA THR A 64 -16.18 24.32 -7.54
C THR A 64 -15.74 25.76 -7.75
N LEU A 65 -15.70 26.56 -6.68
CA LEU A 65 -15.25 27.96 -6.70
C LEU A 65 -13.77 28.12 -6.31
N GLY A 66 -13.11 27.00 -6.00
CA GLY A 66 -11.78 26.98 -5.40
C GLY A 66 -11.82 27.20 -3.88
N LEU A 67 -10.67 27.06 -3.25
CA LEU A 67 -10.44 27.32 -1.84
C LEU A 67 -9.34 28.36 -1.70
N THR A 68 -9.54 29.32 -0.82
CA THR A 68 -8.56 30.35 -0.51
C THR A 68 -7.55 29.87 0.53
N LYS A 69 -6.45 30.61 0.69
CA LYS A 69 -5.48 30.32 1.77
C LYS A 69 -6.12 30.43 3.16
N ASP A 70 -7.10 31.31 3.33
CA ASP A 70 -7.80 31.48 4.60
C ASP A 70 -8.74 30.31 4.89
N ASP A 71 -9.38 29.73 3.85
CA ASP A 71 -10.18 28.50 4.00
C ASP A 71 -9.30 27.33 4.42
N ILE A 72 -8.13 27.14 3.81
CA ILE A 72 -7.18 26.09 4.17
C ILE A 72 -6.70 26.26 5.61
N LYS A 73 -6.40 27.50 6.01
CA LYS A 73 -6.01 27.81 7.38
C LYS A 73 -7.15 27.53 8.38
N ALA A 74 -8.37 27.92 8.03
CA ALA A 74 -9.55 27.66 8.86
C ALA A 74 -9.80 26.16 9.03
N LEU A 75 -9.64 25.37 7.97
CA LEU A 75 -9.70 23.90 8.05
C LEU A 75 -8.63 23.33 8.98
N GLY A 76 -7.38 23.78 8.87
CA GLY A 76 -6.28 23.31 9.72
C GLY A 76 -6.37 23.70 11.19
N THR A 77 -7.29 24.61 11.56
CA THR A 77 -7.56 24.98 12.95
C THR A 77 -8.73 24.22 13.58
N GLN A 78 -9.40 23.34 12.85
CA GLN A 78 -10.52 22.55 13.38
C GLN A 78 -10.00 21.44 14.30
N ASP A 79 -10.80 21.10 15.30
CA ASP A 79 -10.53 19.97 16.19
C ASP A 79 -10.42 18.66 15.37
N ASN A 80 -9.45 17.81 15.72
CA ASN A 80 -9.14 16.54 15.06
C ASN A 80 -8.59 16.65 13.63
N ILE A 81 -8.15 17.82 13.19
CA ILE A 81 -7.39 17.98 11.96
C ILE A 81 -5.92 18.25 12.31
N GLU A 82 -5.05 17.32 11.98
CA GLU A 82 -3.62 17.46 12.21
C GLU A 82 -3.01 18.48 11.24
N ARG A 83 -3.41 18.41 9.96
CA ARG A 83 -2.89 19.29 8.91
C ARG A 83 -3.87 19.42 7.75
N ALA A 84 -3.94 20.62 7.18
CA ALA A 84 -4.62 20.89 5.92
C ALA A 84 -3.63 21.45 4.91
N VAL A 85 -3.60 20.87 3.72
CA VAL A 85 -2.70 21.27 2.63
C VAL A 85 -3.52 21.59 1.38
N GLY A 86 -3.27 22.73 0.78
CA GLY A 86 -3.91 23.13 -0.49
C GLY A 86 -3.25 22.39 -1.66
N ALA A 87 -4.09 21.90 -2.56
CA ALA A 87 -3.65 21.24 -3.79
C ALA A 87 -4.51 21.68 -4.98
N TYR A 88 -3.96 21.56 -6.16
CA TYR A 88 -4.67 21.77 -7.42
C TYR A 88 -4.81 20.45 -8.16
N CYS A 89 -5.98 20.25 -8.76
CA CYS A 89 -6.24 19.14 -9.66
C CYS A 89 -6.92 19.68 -10.90
N ILE A 90 -6.36 19.40 -12.07
CA ILE A 90 -6.92 19.81 -13.35
C ILE A 90 -6.89 18.64 -14.33
N ASP A 91 -7.81 18.65 -15.28
CA ASP A 91 -7.74 17.77 -16.43
C ASP A 91 -6.84 18.43 -17.48
N ALA A 92 -5.79 17.74 -17.89
CA ALA A 92 -4.82 18.20 -18.88
C ALA A 92 -4.77 17.24 -20.07
N TRP A 93 -4.53 17.78 -21.24
CA TRP A 93 -4.27 16.96 -22.42
C TRP A 93 -2.82 16.47 -22.39
N ALA A 94 -2.63 15.20 -22.67
CA ALA A 94 -1.34 14.57 -22.85
C ALA A 94 -1.36 13.88 -24.21
N GLY A 95 -0.99 14.60 -25.26
CA GLY A 95 -1.24 14.17 -26.64
C GLY A 95 -2.74 14.01 -26.89
N ASP A 96 -3.18 12.82 -27.30
CA ASP A 96 -4.59 12.49 -27.55
C ASP A 96 -5.32 11.97 -26.29
N LEU A 97 -4.65 11.91 -25.13
CA LEU A 97 -5.21 11.41 -23.89
C LEU A 97 -5.50 12.55 -22.91
N VAL A 98 -6.54 12.37 -22.10
CA VAL A 98 -6.82 13.26 -20.97
C VAL A 98 -6.22 12.62 -19.72
N ALA A 99 -5.36 13.36 -19.03
CA ALA A 99 -4.74 12.97 -17.77
C ALA A 99 -5.12 13.97 -16.67
N LYS A 100 -5.26 13.47 -15.43
CA LYS A 100 -5.41 14.34 -14.26
C LYS A 100 -4.03 14.78 -13.80
N ALA A 101 -3.82 16.08 -13.80
CA ALA A 101 -2.63 16.69 -13.25
C ALA A 101 -2.88 17.20 -11.83
N TYR A 102 -2.04 16.81 -10.91
CA TYR A 102 -2.07 17.22 -9.52
C TYR A 102 -0.84 18.04 -9.18
N SER A 103 -1.02 19.06 -8.38
CA SER A 103 0.13 19.75 -7.78
C SER A 103 0.84 18.83 -6.78
N ILE A 104 2.15 18.94 -6.71
CA ILE A 104 2.93 18.28 -5.66
C ILE A 104 2.62 18.98 -4.35
N THR A 105 2.26 18.19 -3.34
CA THR A 105 1.95 18.67 -1.99
C THR A 105 3.16 18.45 -1.07
N ASP A 106 3.44 19.40 -0.22
CA ASP A 106 4.53 19.28 0.76
C ASP A 106 4.08 18.46 1.97
N GLY A 107 4.75 17.33 2.17
CA GLY A 107 4.55 16.46 3.33
C GLY A 107 3.17 15.78 3.42
N MET A 108 2.42 15.69 2.33
CA MET A 108 1.17 14.93 2.22
C MET A 108 1.09 14.27 0.84
N ASN A 109 0.54 13.06 0.77
CA ASN A 109 0.48 12.26 -0.46
C ASN A 109 1.85 12.11 -1.12
N LEU A 110 2.82 11.65 -0.34
CA LEU A 110 4.20 11.49 -0.80
C LEU A 110 4.28 10.50 -1.96
N LEU A 111 5.00 10.87 -2.99
CA LEU A 111 5.15 10.05 -4.19
C LEU A 111 6.36 9.12 -4.06
N THR A 112 6.20 7.88 -4.50
CA THR A 112 7.32 6.94 -4.66
C THR A 112 7.78 6.96 -6.11
N VAL A 113 8.94 7.57 -6.36
CA VAL A 113 9.56 7.60 -7.69
C VAL A 113 10.25 6.27 -7.95
N THR A 114 9.80 5.54 -8.95
CA THR A 114 10.38 4.25 -9.35
C THR A 114 11.48 4.39 -10.39
N SER A 115 11.47 5.46 -11.17
CA SER A 115 12.49 5.77 -12.18
C SER A 115 12.58 7.29 -12.38
N GLY A 116 13.79 7.80 -12.54
CA GLY A 116 14.02 9.24 -12.63
C GLY A 116 14.18 9.91 -11.27
N ARG A 117 13.74 11.14 -11.14
CA ARG A 117 13.80 11.98 -9.92
C ARG A 117 12.54 12.81 -9.73
N MET A 118 12.40 13.43 -8.59
CA MET A 118 11.36 14.46 -8.37
C MET A 118 11.59 15.69 -9.27
N PRO A 119 10.53 16.36 -9.74
CA PRO A 119 10.65 17.60 -10.50
C PRO A 119 11.35 18.69 -9.69
N GLU A 120 12.25 19.42 -10.33
CA GLU A 120 12.97 20.55 -9.76
C GLU A 120 12.61 21.87 -10.44
N SER A 121 11.94 21.80 -11.60
CA SER A 121 11.50 22.95 -12.35
C SER A 121 10.01 22.87 -12.71
N PRO A 122 9.36 24.03 -13.03
CA PRO A 122 7.95 24.06 -13.43
C PRO A 122 7.62 23.29 -14.71
N ASP A 123 8.63 23.03 -15.54
CA ASP A 123 8.48 22.34 -16.83
C ASP A 123 8.65 20.83 -16.71
N GLU A 124 8.83 20.33 -15.49
CA GLU A 124 8.99 18.91 -15.22
C GLU A 124 7.78 18.34 -14.52
N CYS A 125 7.43 17.10 -14.81
CA CYS A 125 6.34 16.38 -14.17
C CYS A 125 6.71 14.93 -13.87
N ILE A 126 6.01 14.34 -12.90
CA ILE A 126 6.00 12.89 -12.67
C ILE A 126 4.78 12.31 -13.36
N VAL A 127 4.96 11.19 -14.01
CA VAL A 127 3.93 10.54 -14.78
C VAL A 127 3.74 9.11 -14.29
N ASP A 128 2.49 8.68 -14.22
CA ASP A 128 2.14 7.28 -13.91
C ASP A 128 2.65 6.35 -15.01
N LYS A 129 3.14 5.18 -14.60
CA LYS A 129 3.67 4.17 -15.51
C LYS A 129 2.68 3.77 -16.62
N ASN A 130 1.40 3.67 -16.29
CA ASN A 130 0.38 3.29 -17.29
C ASN A 130 0.21 4.37 -18.36
N LEU A 131 0.37 5.64 -18.00
CA LEU A 131 0.31 6.74 -18.98
C LEU A 131 1.54 6.71 -19.89
N LEU A 132 2.75 6.49 -19.36
CA LEU A 132 3.97 6.32 -20.17
C LEU A 132 3.82 5.19 -21.18
N GLU A 133 3.30 4.04 -20.76
CA GLU A 133 3.09 2.88 -21.63
C GLU A 133 2.06 3.17 -22.73
N LYS A 134 0.96 3.86 -22.41
CA LYS A 134 -0.07 4.23 -23.39
C LYS A 134 0.44 5.24 -24.41
N MET A 135 1.23 6.21 -23.98
CA MET A 135 1.83 7.21 -24.84
C MET A 135 3.07 6.71 -25.60
N LYS A 136 3.62 5.55 -25.18
CA LYS A 136 4.86 4.96 -25.72
C LYS A 136 6.06 5.91 -25.60
N ILE A 137 6.15 6.63 -24.49
CA ILE A 137 7.25 7.55 -24.16
C ILE A 137 8.04 7.01 -22.98
N SER A 138 9.23 7.54 -22.81
CA SER A 138 10.19 7.18 -21.77
C SER A 138 10.49 8.36 -20.85
N VAL A 139 11.09 8.07 -19.70
CA VAL A 139 11.55 9.11 -18.77
C VAL A 139 12.59 10.00 -19.47
N GLY A 140 12.35 11.30 -19.46
CA GLY A 140 13.16 12.31 -20.15
C GLY A 140 12.55 12.83 -21.46
N ASP A 141 11.50 12.19 -21.97
CA ASP A 141 10.76 12.69 -23.12
C ASP A 141 9.82 13.84 -22.72
N SER A 142 9.42 14.64 -23.70
CA SER A 142 8.48 15.75 -23.50
C SER A 142 7.06 15.32 -23.80
N ILE A 143 6.11 15.84 -23.02
CA ILE A 143 4.66 15.67 -23.23
C ILE A 143 4.12 17.02 -23.74
N THR A 144 3.44 16.98 -24.88
CA THR A 144 2.79 18.15 -25.49
C THR A 144 1.30 17.93 -25.63
#